data_327aa261dd3c2b9892be25f3e18e8969
#
_entry.id   327aa261dd3c2b9892be25f3e18e8969
#
_cell.length_a   1.000
_cell.length_b   1.000
_cell.length_c   1.000
_cell.angle_alpha   90.00
_cell.angle_beta   90.00
_cell.angle_gamma   90.00
#
_symmetry.space_group_name_H-M   'P 1'
#
loop_
_entity.id
_entity.type
_entity.pdbx_description
1 polymer ?
#
loop_
_entity_poly.entity_id
_entity_poly.type
_entity_poly.pdbx_seq_one_letter_code
_entity_poly.pdbx_strand_id
1 'polypeptide(L)'
;TRSAHNLLIENNSFFWGVDENMSASGPRFTGETVEEWQAGTSRNIVFRSNLAAEGLADSTHPKGEHSKGSLIHDNATGIVFERNVWAHNVERSPLLKGGVEALMINNLIYDPQYRAVHYNLMDLEWAGHEPVDGKLTAIGNVMRGGVSTDPGLPFLMIGGVGDLLYYGRDNIAVDRLGNDLPMFGRYGVTRAQIREQDAPLHDLEGYDILETVDVETVLLATSGARPWDRSEMEIRVLFYIAEGRGEVIDSEAEVGGYPTFESTRAPFVESDWDLTTMRPRSGVWPGQKEGAQEHLSPRDREMRQTRR
;
A
#
# COMPACT_ATOMS: atom_id res chain seq x y z
N THR A 1 4.24 2.00 10.14
CA THR A 1 3.70 2.28 11.49
C THR A 1 3.92 1.08 12.40
N ARG A 2 4.00 1.29 13.72
CA ARG A 2 4.10 0.19 14.70
C ARG A 2 3.15 0.44 15.86
N SER A 3 2.21 -0.49 16.08
CA SER A 3 1.15 -0.40 17.09
C SER A 3 0.38 0.94 17.03
N ALA A 4 0.25 1.49 15.82
CA ALA A 4 -0.43 2.74 15.59
C ALA A 4 -1.89 2.48 15.16
N HIS A 5 -2.77 3.42 15.42
CA HIS A 5 -4.17 3.25 15.06
C HIS A 5 -4.84 4.57 14.67
N ASN A 6 -5.97 4.45 13.94
CA ASN A 6 -6.76 5.60 13.49
C ASN A 6 -5.92 6.57 12.63
N LEU A 7 -5.24 6.05 11.61
CA LEU A 7 -4.37 6.82 10.72
C LEU A 7 -4.95 6.89 9.31
N LEU A 8 -4.78 8.05 8.70
CA LEU A 8 -4.89 8.25 7.27
C LEU A 8 -3.51 8.63 6.74
N ILE A 9 -2.99 7.81 5.82
CA ILE A 9 -1.74 8.01 5.09
C ILE A 9 -2.13 8.21 3.63
N GLU A 10 -2.13 9.45 3.17
CA GLU A 10 -2.73 9.83 1.90
C GLU A 10 -1.79 10.70 1.06
N ASN A 11 -1.77 10.45 -0.25
CA ASN A 11 -0.99 11.21 -1.21
C ASN A 11 0.48 11.37 -0.81
N ASN A 12 1.14 10.24 -0.54
CA ASN A 12 2.60 10.21 -0.35
C ASN A 12 3.25 9.45 -1.50
N SER A 13 4.53 9.73 -1.72
CA SER A 13 5.38 8.97 -2.62
C SER A 13 6.53 8.35 -1.84
N PHE A 14 6.62 7.03 -1.87
CA PHE A 14 7.62 6.22 -1.19
C PHE A 14 8.49 5.55 -2.24
N PHE A 15 9.77 5.86 -2.24
CA PHE A 15 10.75 5.34 -3.19
C PHE A 15 11.97 4.78 -2.48
N TRP A 16 12.59 3.78 -3.11
CA TRP A 16 13.93 3.31 -2.81
C TRP A 16 14.11 2.79 -1.38
N GLY A 17 13.03 2.25 -0.81
CA GLY A 17 13.14 1.51 0.43
C GLY A 17 14.02 0.27 0.24
N VAL A 18 14.92 0.02 1.21
CA VAL A 18 15.73 -1.19 1.21
C VAL A 18 15.01 -2.38 1.86
N ASP A 19 13.87 -2.15 2.45
CA ASP A 19 12.87 -3.12 2.94
C ASP A 19 11.50 -2.69 2.42
N GLU A 20 10.43 -2.67 3.23
CA GLU A 20 9.13 -2.20 2.75
C GLU A 20 9.06 -0.68 2.59
N ASN A 21 8.47 -0.25 1.47
CA ASN A 21 8.20 1.16 1.21
C ASN A 21 7.12 1.73 2.16
N MET A 22 6.06 0.95 2.51
CA MET A 22 5.08 1.36 3.50
C MET A 22 4.48 0.15 4.23
N SER A 23 4.40 0.20 5.56
CA SER A 23 4.00 -0.95 6.37
C SER A 23 3.21 -0.56 7.62
N ALA A 24 2.43 -1.53 8.12
CA ALA A 24 1.80 -1.48 9.42
C ALA A 24 2.17 -2.72 10.22
N SER A 25 2.73 -2.53 11.42
CA SER A 25 3.23 -3.63 12.26
C SER A 25 2.97 -3.37 13.74
N GLY A 26 3.23 -4.38 14.56
CA GLY A 26 3.12 -4.33 16.02
C GLY A 26 3.47 -5.66 16.65
N PRO A 27 3.27 -5.82 17.95
CA PRO A 27 3.35 -7.12 18.60
C PRO A 27 2.35 -8.08 17.98
N ARG A 28 2.75 -9.35 17.81
CA ARG A 28 1.86 -10.39 17.27
C ARG A 28 0.86 -10.87 18.31
N PHE A 29 1.34 -11.07 19.53
CA PHE A 29 0.56 -11.60 20.64
C PHE A 29 0.67 -10.67 21.85
N THR A 30 -0.41 -9.93 22.16
CA THR A 30 -0.49 -9.03 23.31
C THR A 30 -1.72 -9.43 24.13
N GLY A 31 -1.50 -10.01 25.30
CA GLY A 31 -2.58 -10.61 26.09
C GLY A 31 -2.86 -12.08 25.72
N GLU A 32 -4.04 -12.56 26.05
CA GLU A 32 -4.39 -13.99 26.02
C GLU A 32 -5.41 -14.34 24.91
N THR A 33 -6.13 -13.34 24.36
CA THR A 33 -7.19 -13.56 23.38
C THR A 33 -6.88 -12.91 22.03
N VAL A 34 -7.53 -13.37 20.97
CA VAL A 34 -7.39 -12.81 19.62
C VAL A 34 -7.77 -11.33 19.61
N GLU A 35 -8.81 -10.94 20.32
CA GLU A 35 -9.25 -9.56 20.43
C GLU A 35 -8.18 -8.67 21.09
N GLU A 36 -7.49 -9.20 22.09
CA GLU A 36 -6.39 -8.48 22.76
C GLU A 36 -5.17 -8.37 21.82
N TRP A 37 -4.84 -9.40 21.03
CA TRP A 37 -3.79 -9.34 20.03
C TRP A 37 -4.08 -8.25 18.99
N GLN A 38 -5.30 -8.24 18.45
CA GLN A 38 -5.75 -7.24 17.48
C GLN A 38 -5.77 -5.83 18.06
N ALA A 39 -6.19 -5.66 19.31
CA ALA A 39 -6.18 -4.37 19.98
C ALA A 39 -4.76 -3.85 20.30
N GLY A 40 -3.79 -4.75 20.51
CA GLY A 40 -2.40 -4.44 20.85
C GLY A 40 -1.50 -4.11 19.68
N THR A 41 -1.93 -4.38 18.44
CA THR A 41 -1.16 -4.12 17.22
C THR A 41 -1.69 -2.93 16.41
N SER A 42 -1.17 -2.72 15.20
CA SER A 42 -1.66 -1.67 14.30
C SER A 42 -3.07 -1.96 13.80
N ARG A 43 -3.96 -0.96 13.81
CA ARG A 43 -5.35 -1.12 13.39
C ARG A 43 -5.98 0.18 12.89
N ASN A 44 -7.07 0.07 12.12
CA ASN A 44 -7.82 1.22 11.57
C ASN A 44 -6.89 2.19 10.84
N ILE A 45 -6.18 1.69 9.82
CA ILE A 45 -5.23 2.46 9.02
C ILE A 45 -5.70 2.48 7.58
N VAL A 46 -5.85 3.67 7.03
CA VAL A 46 -6.16 3.88 5.62
C VAL A 46 -4.92 4.37 4.90
N PHE A 47 -4.47 3.60 3.92
CA PHE A 47 -3.49 3.99 2.92
C PHE A 47 -4.27 4.38 1.66
N ARG A 48 -4.22 5.66 1.26
CA ARG A 48 -4.99 6.16 0.13
C ARG A 48 -4.13 6.96 -0.84
N SER A 49 -4.31 6.69 -2.12
CA SER A 49 -3.68 7.47 -3.21
C SER A 49 -2.17 7.63 -3.06
N ASN A 50 -1.47 6.65 -2.47
CA ASN A 50 -0.02 6.68 -2.36
C ASN A 50 0.63 6.05 -3.60
N LEU A 51 1.86 6.43 -3.88
CA LEU A 51 2.76 5.81 -4.83
C LEU A 51 3.92 5.16 -4.08
N ALA A 52 4.01 3.83 -4.10
CA ALA A 52 5.07 3.04 -3.47
C ALA A 52 5.87 2.31 -4.56
N ALA A 53 7.02 2.83 -4.92
CA ALA A 53 7.73 2.36 -6.11
C ALA A 53 9.22 2.15 -5.91
N GLU A 54 9.79 1.29 -6.77
CA GLU A 54 11.23 1.09 -6.89
C GLU A 54 11.92 0.79 -5.55
N GLY A 55 11.35 -0.12 -4.76
CA GLY A 55 12.12 -0.67 -3.64
C GLY A 55 13.41 -1.31 -4.18
N LEU A 56 14.56 -1.04 -3.53
CA LEU A 56 15.87 -1.49 -4.02
C LEU A 56 16.06 -2.99 -3.76
N ALA A 57 16.32 -3.77 -4.82
CA ALA A 57 16.36 -5.23 -4.73
C ALA A 57 17.68 -5.74 -4.11
N ASP A 58 18.77 -5.72 -4.82
CA ASP A 58 20.09 -6.10 -4.27
C ASP A 58 20.82 -4.87 -3.74
N SER A 59 20.50 -4.50 -2.51
CA SER A 59 21.01 -3.28 -1.88
C SER A 59 21.66 -3.56 -0.53
N THR A 60 21.55 -2.65 0.43
CA THR A 60 22.23 -2.74 1.74
C THR A 60 21.45 -3.56 2.78
N HIS A 61 20.33 -4.19 2.42
CA HIS A 61 19.56 -4.98 3.37
C HIS A 61 20.32 -6.26 3.82
N PRO A 62 20.43 -6.52 5.14
CA PRO A 62 21.31 -7.60 5.65
C PRO A 62 20.82 -9.02 5.30
N LYS A 63 19.59 -9.18 4.81
CA LYS A 63 19.05 -10.48 4.35
C LYS A 63 19.26 -10.74 2.85
N GLY A 64 20.00 -9.89 2.14
CA GLY A 64 20.19 -9.96 0.70
C GLY A 64 19.04 -9.31 -0.06
N GLU A 65 18.72 -9.83 -1.25
CA GLU A 65 17.68 -9.29 -2.13
C GLU A 65 16.36 -9.00 -1.39
N HIS A 66 15.88 -7.77 -1.51
CA HIS A 66 14.67 -7.30 -0.85
C HIS A 66 13.77 -6.57 -1.83
N SER A 67 13.55 -5.27 -1.81
CA SER A 67 12.57 -4.56 -2.65
C SER A 67 11.13 -4.97 -2.34
N LYS A 68 10.59 -4.44 -1.28
CA LYS A 68 9.24 -4.79 -0.80
C LYS A 68 8.29 -3.59 -0.90
N GLY A 69 7.07 -3.82 -1.39
CA GLY A 69 6.04 -2.78 -1.44
C GLY A 69 5.50 -2.46 -0.06
N SER A 70 4.72 -3.37 0.52
CA SER A 70 4.02 -3.15 1.79
C SER A 70 3.87 -4.43 2.60
N LEU A 71 4.11 -4.35 3.91
CA LEU A 71 3.85 -5.44 4.85
C LEU A 71 2.77 -5.03 5.86
N ILE A 72 1.73 -5.83 5.96
CA ILE A 72 0.77 -5.77 7.06
C ILE A 72 1.01 -6.96 7.98
N HIS A 73 1.45 -6.65 9.18
CA HIS A 73 1.89 -7.66 10.15
C HIS A 73 0.69 -8.37 10.79
N ASP A 74 0.96 -9.54 11.40
CA ASP A 74 -0.04 -10.42 11.99
C ASP A 74 -1.04 -9.68 12.89
N ASN A 75 -2.29 -10.10 12.85
CA ASN A 75 -3.41 -9.60 13.64
C ASN A 75 -3.79 -8.12 13.43
N ALA A 76 -3.19 -7.42 12.45
CA ALA A 76 -3.60 -6.07 12.13
C ALA A 76 -5.00 -6.06 11.48
N THR A 77 -5.90 -5.19 11.95
CA THR A 77 -7.31 -5.14 11.51
C THR A 77 -7.74 -3.74 11.07
N GLY A 78 -8.81 -3.68 10.27
CA GLY A 78 -9.30 -2.41 9.74
C GLY A 78 -8.28 -1.72 8.83
N ILE A 79 -7.51 -2.50 8.08
CA ILE A 79 -6.53 -1.99 7.12
C ILE A 79 -7.22 -1.76 5.77
N VAL A 80 -7.08 -0.56 5.24
CA VAL A 80 -7.66 -0.20 3.95
C VAL A 80 -6.57 0.30 3.02
N PHE A 81 -6.50 -0.31 1.84
CA PHE A 81 -5.74 0.18 0.70
C PHE A 81 -6.70 0.67 -0.37
N GLU A 82 -6.75 1.97 -0.60
CA GLU A 82 -7.63 2.61 -1.56
C GLU A 82 -6.83 3.43 -2.56
N ARG A 83 -6.93 3.11 -3.85
CA ARG A 83 -6.34 3.89 -4.94
C ARG A 83 -4.81 4.09 -4.82
N ASN A 84 -4.08 3.11 -4.26
CA ASN A 84 -2.62 3.18 -4.24
C ASN A 84 -2.03 2.60 -5.53
N VAL A 85 -0.81 3.02 -5.83
CA VAL A 85 0.02 2.47 -6.90
C VAL A 85 1.24 1.81 -6.28
N TRP A 86 1.46 0.53 -6.57
CA TRP A 86 2.74 -0.16 -6.36
C TRP A 86 3.39 -0.39 -7.71
N ALA A 87 4.66 -0.03 -7.86
CA ALA A 87 5.37 -0.22 -9.11
C ALA A 87 6.82 -0.67 -8.90
N HIS A 88 7.29 -1.63 -9.69
CA HIS A 88 8.67 -2.09 -9.69
C HIS A 88 9.17 -2.54 -8.32
N ASN A 89 8.34 -3.24 -7.55
CA ASN A 89 8.75 -3.89 -6.30
C ASN A 89 8.85 -5.40 -6.54
N VAL A 90 9.87 -6.04 -6.00
CA VAL A 90 10.07 -7.49 -6.16
C VAL A 90 8.86 -8.27 -5.67
N GLU A 91 8.29 -7.87 -4.52
CA GLU A 91 7.09 -8.50 -3.94
C GLU A 91 6.38 -7.58 -2.94
N ARG A 92 5.31 -8.09 -2.31
CA ARG A 92 4.56 -7.44 -1.21
C ARG A 92 3.78 -6.21 -1.65
N SER A 93 2.87 -6.39 -2.58
CA SER A 93 1.99 -5.29 -3.06
C SER A 93 0.49 -5.56 -2.77
N PRO A 94 0.06 -5.78 -1.49
CA PRO A 94 0.82 -5.97 -0.25
C PRO A 94 1.08 -7.45 0.14
N LEU A 95 1.94 -7.70 1.16
CA LEU A 95 1.91 -8.92 1.96
C LEU A 95 0.98 -8.71 3.16
N LEU A 96 0.02 -9.60 3.33
CA LEU A 96 -0.86 -9.71 4.48
C LEU A 96 -0.43 -10.92 5.32
N LYS A 97 -0.10 -10.72 6.59
CA LYS A 97 0.29 -11.79 7.52
C LYS A 97 -0.93 -12.43 8.20
N GLY A 98 -0.68 -13.44 9.04
CA GLY A 98 -1.75 -14.21 9.70
C GLY A 98 -2.73 -13.36 10.50
N GLY A 99 -4.04 -13.68 10.39
CA GLY A 99 -5.10 -12.97 11.11
C GLY A 99 -5.36 -11.51 10.68
N VAL A 100 -4.74 -11.05 9.58
CA VAL A 100 -4.97 -9.69 9.05
C VAL A 100 -6.37 -9.55 8.47
N GLU A 101 -7.03 -8.42 8.74
CA GLU A 101 -8.28 -8.02 8.10
C GLU A 101 -8.04 -6.77 7.23
N ALA A 102 -8.19 -6.94 5.91
CA ALA A 102 -7.88 -5.88 4.95
C ALA A 102 -8.94 -5.71 3.85
N LEU A 103 -9.11 -4.46 3.42
CA LEU A 103 -9.93 -4.04 2.30
C LEU A 103 -9.03 -3.39 1.24
N MET A 104 -9.10 -3.88 0.00
CA MET A 104 -8.36 -3.34 -1.14
C MET A 104 -9.35 -2.85 -2.20
N ILE A 105 -9.35 -1.55 -2.51
CA ILE A 105 -10.26 -0.94 -3.50
C ILE A 105 -9.46 -0.16 -4.53
N ASN A 106 -9.66 -0.52 -5.80
CA ASN A 106 -9.16 0.24 -6.96
C ASN A 106 -7.66 0.58 -6.88
N ASN A 107 -6.83 -0.37 -6.46
CA ASN A 107 -5.38 -0.19 -6.48
C ASN A 107 -4.79 -0.65 -7.82
N LEU A 108 -3.64 -0.10 -8.18
CA LEU A 108 -2.82 -0.51 -9.32
C LEU A 108 -1.53 -1.15 -8.83
N ILE A 109 -1.25 -2.36 -9.31
CA ILE A 109 0.01 -3.07 -9.10
C ILE A 109 0.66 -3.24 -10.47
N TYR A 110 1.80 -2.60 -10.67
CA TYR A 110 2.53 -2.65 -11.93
C TYR A 110 3.91 -3.27 -11.75
N ASP A 111 4.26 -4.20 -12.63
CA ASP A 111 5.56 -4.87 -12.67
C ASP A 111 6.01 -5.46 -11.32
N PRO A 112 5.15 -6.22 -10.60
CA PRO A 112 5.63 -7.04 -9.48
C PRO A 112 6.48 -8.17 -10.06
N GLN A 113 7.62 -8.50 -9.40
CA GLN A 113 8.50 -9.53 -9.96
C GLN A 113 7.91 -10.95 -9.76
N TYR A 114 7.87 -11.47 -8.52
CA TYR A 114 7.43 -12.84 -8.27
C TYR A 114 6.29 -13.02 -7.26
N ARG A 115 5.81 -11.97 -6.64
CA ARG A 115 4.56 -11.94 -5.84
C ARG A 115 3.94 -10.55 -5.83
N ALA A 116 2.71 -10.46 -6.29
CA ALA A 116 1.91 -9.24 -6.18
C ALA A 116 1.25 -9.17 -4.79
N VAL A 117 -0.05 -9.42 -4.69
CA VAL A 117 -0.73 -9.57 -3.39
C VAL A 117 -0.46 -10.97 -2.86
N HIS A 118 -0.07 -11.07 -1.59
CA HIS A 118 0.05 -12.39 -1.00
C HIS A 118 -0.31 -12.44 0.49
N TYR A 119 -0.78 -13.60 0.94
CA TYR A 119 -1.10 -13.89 2.32
C TYR A 119 -0.19 -14.99 2.85
N ASN A 120 0.28 -14.83 4.10
CA ASN A 120 1.11 -15.85 4.72
C ASN A 120 1.00 -15.83 6.25
N LEU A 121 0.43 -16.89 6.82
CA LEU A 121 0.58 -17.22 8.24
C LEU A 121 1.71 -18.23 8.39
N MET A 122 2.84 -17.81 8.94
CA MET A 122 4.00 -18.68 9.14
C MET A 122 3.87 -19.46 10.45
N ASP A 123 3.82 -20.77 10.36
CA ASP A 123 3.69 -21.69 11.50
C ASP A 123 4.74 -21.41 12.59
N LEU A 124 5.99 -21.22 12.20
CA LEU A 124 7.09 -20.93 13.13
C LEU A 124 6.88 -19.62 13.92
N GLU A 125 6.30 -18.61 13.30
CA GLU A 125 6.02 -17.32 13.94
C GLU A 125 4.80 -17.37 14.85
N TRP A 126 3.95 -18.37 14.67
CA TRP A 126 2.74 -18.61 15.46
C TRP A 126 2.87 -19.78 16.43
N ALA A 127 4.06 -20.34 16.60
CA ALA A 127 4.31 -21.50 17.46
C ALA A 127 3.72 -21.32 18.87
N GLY A 128 2.80 -22.23 19.24
CA GLY A 128 2.09 -22.20 20.52
C GLY A 128 0.75 -21.46 20.49
N HIS A 129 0.35 -20.89 19.36
CA HIS A 129 -0.96 -20.27 19.18
C HIS A 129 -1.70 -20.91 18.00
N GLU A 130 -3.02 -21.05 18.14
CA GLU A 130 -3.85 -21.52 17.04
C GLU A 130 -3.88 -20.48 15.92
N PRO A 131 -3.73 -20.89 14.64
CA PRO A 131 -3.82 -19.98 13.50
C PRO A 131 -5.17 -19.26 13.44
N VAL A 132 -5.13 -17.96 13.19
CA VAL A 132 -6.32 -17.15 12.92
C VAL A 132 -6.39 -16.87 11.43
N ASP A 133 -7.56 -17.15 10.82
CA ASP A 133 -7.79 -16.91 9.42
C ASP A 133 -7.71 -15.41 9.10
N GLY A 134 -7.07 -15.07 7.97
CA GLY A 134 -7.09 -13.71 7.45
C GLY A 134 -8.40 -13.41 6.74
N LYS A 135 -8.71 -12.12 6.56
CA LYS A 135 -9.88 -11.65 5.81
C LYS A 135 -9.45 -10.61 4.78
N LEU A 136 -9.80 -10.83 3.53
CA LEU A 136 -9.53 -9.88 2.45
C LEU A 136 -10.79 -9.66 1.60
N THR A 137 -11.20 -8.40 1.50
CA THR A 137 -12.13 -7.94 0.46
C THR A 137 -11.32 -7.17 -0.58
N ALA A 138 -11.35 -7.60 -1.85
CA ALA A 138 -10.61 -6.97 -2.96
C ALA A 138 -11.57 -6.60 -4.10
N ILE A 139 -11.68 -5.32 -4.43
CA ILE A 139 -12.64 -4.82 -5.42
C ILE A 139 -11.96 -3.88 -6.41
N GLY A 140 -12.13 -4.17 -7.71
CA GLY A 140 -11.70 -3.30 -8.78
C GLY A 140 -10.19 -3.03 -8.81
N ASN A 141 -9.35 -3.93 -8.29
CA ASN A 141 -7.90 -3.76 -8.34
C ASN A 141 -7.36 -4.23 -9.69
N VAL A 142 -6.32 -3.58 -10.15
CA VAL A 142 -5.63 -3.91 -11.42
C VAL A 142 -4.20 -4.35 -11.12
N MET A 143 -3.82 -5.53 -11.59
CA MET A 143 -2.45 -5.98 -11.69
C MET A 143 -2.05 -6.06 -13.15
N ARG A 144 -0.99 -5.36 -13.52
CA ARG A 144 -0.39 -5.42 -14.86
C ARG A 144 1.08 -5.81 -14.77
N GLY A 145 1.43 -6.91 -15.41
CA GLY A 145 2.80 -7.36 -15.53
C GLY A 145 3.65 -6.37 -16.34
N GLY A 146 4.92 -6.29 -16.00
CA GLY A 146 5.91 -5.46 -16.67
C GLY A 146 7.14 -6.24 -17.13
N VAL A 147 8.28 -5.58 -17.17
CA VAL A 147 9.55 -6.15 -17.63
C VAL A 147 10.08 -7.21 -16.67
N SER A 148 9.95 -6.96 -15.35
CA SER A 148 10.48 -7.83 -14.29
C SER A 148 9.52 -8.94 -13.88
N THR A 149 8.25 -8.87 -14.30
CA THR A 149 7.21 -9.80 -13.82
C THR A 149 7.44 -11.22 -14.33
N ASP A 150 7.46 -12.19 -13.40
CA ASP A 150 7.55 -13.61 -13.73
C ASP A 150 6.37 -14.06 -14.61
N PRO A 151 6.60 -14.88 -15.64
CA PRO A 151 5.54 -15.39 -16.48
C PRO A 151 4.47 -16.17 -15.70
N GLY A 152 3.20 -15.82 -15.92
CA GLY A 152 2.07 -16.51 -15.30
C GLY A 152 1.85 -16.15 -13.82
N LEU A 153 2.40 -15.04 -13.34
CA LEU A 153 2.26 -14.59 -11.96
C LEU A 153 0.79 -14.37 -11.55
N PRO A 154 0.29 -15.04 -10.50
CA PRO A 154 -1.07 -14.82 -10.02
C PRO A 154 -1.26 -13.47 -9.32
N PHE A 155 -2.49 -12.93 -9.37
CA PHE A 155 -2.87 -11.73 -8.63
C PHE A 155 -2.68 -11.90 -7.11
N LEU A 156 -3.22 -12.98 -6.54
CA LEU A 156 -3.16 -13.30 -5.11
C LEU A 156 -2.52 -14.67 -4.90
N MET A 157 -1.46 -14.72 -4.11
CA MET A 157 -0.79 -15.96 -3.74
C MET A 157 -0.93 -16.24 -2.25
N ILE A 158 -1.10 -17.51 -1.89
CA ILE A 158 -1.19 -17.92 -0.49
C ILE A 158 -0.02 -18.83 -0.10
N GLY A 159 0.53 -18.60 1.10
CA GLY A 159 1.57 -19.43 1.74
C GLY A 159 1.24 -19.76 3.19
N GLY A 160 2.04 -20.64 3.81
CA GLY A 160 1.94 -20.97 5.22
C GLY A 160 0.79 -21.89 5.59
N VAL A 161 0.18 -21.68 6.76
CA VAL A 161 -0.75 -22.66 7.38
C VAL A 161 -2.14 -22.11 7.72
N GLY A 162 -2.34 -20.81 7.84
CA GLY A 162 -3.65 -20.19 8.11
C GLY A 162 -4.40 -19.88 6.82
N ASP A 163 -5.71 -20.08 6.83
CA ASP A 163 -6.56 -19.82 5.68
C ASP A 163 -6.83 -18.32 5.47
N LEU A 164 -7.26 -17.97 4.27
CA LEU A 164 -7.70 -16.63 3.93
C LEU A 164 -9.15 -16.66 3.46
N LEU A 165 -10.04 -16.02 4.21
CA LEU A 165 -11.39 -15.70 3.74
C LEU A 165 -11.27 -14.56 2.72
N TYR A 166 -11.74 -14.79 1.51
CA TYR A 166 -11.57 -13.87 0.39
C TYR A 166 -12.90 -13.54 -0.28
N TYR A 167 -13.19 -12.26 -0.40
CA TYR A 167 -14.21 -11.78 -1.32
C TYR A 167 -13.54 -10.93 -2.41
N GLY A 168 -13.78 -11.29 -3.67
CA GLY A 168 -13.23 -10.57 -4.82
C GLY A 168 -14.31 -10.21 -5.83
N ARG A 169 -14.26 -8.96 -6.34
CA ARG A 169 -15.13 -8.50 -7.41
C ARG A 169 -14.39 -7.57 -8.34
N ASP A 170 -14.53 -7.79 -9.66
CA ASP A 170 -14.03 -6.90 -10.70
C ASP A 170 -12.52 -6.64 -10.64
N ASN A 171 -11.71 -7.57 -10.08
CA ASN A 171 -10.26 -7.46 -10.11
C ASN A 171 -9.73 -7.98 -11.46
N ILE A 172 -8.72 -7.31 -12.00
CA ILE A 172 -8.06 -7.65 -13.28
C ILE A 172 -6.59 -7.99 -13.01
N ALA A 173 -6.10 -9.06 -13.62
CA ALA A 173 -4.68 -9.39 -13.68
C ALA A 173 -4.30 -9.75 -15.11
N VAL A 174 -3.34 -9.02 -15.68
CA VAL A 174 -2.86 -9.22 -17.06
C VAL A 174 -1.34 -9.19 -17.12
N ASP A 175 -0.77 -9.92 -18.07
CA ASP A 175 0.65 -9.84 -18.38
C ASP A 175 0.98 -8.54 -19.15
N ARG A 176 2.27 -8.33 -19.47
CA ARG A 176 2.69 -7.13 -20.22
C ARG A 176 2.16 -7.04 -21.65
N LEU A 177 1.57 -8.12 -22.17
CA LEU A 177 0.96 -8.17 -23.50
C LEU A 177 -0.56 -8.04 -23.44
N GLY A 178 -1.13 -7.96 -22.23
CA GLY A 178 -2.58 -7.85 -21.98
C GLY A 178 -3.29 -9.21 -21.95
N ASN A 179 -2.58 -10.33 -21.85
CA ASN A 179 -3.21 -11.64 -21.67
C ASN A 179 -3.56 -11.85 -20.20
N ASP A 180 -4.68 -12.52 -19.94
CA ASP A 180 -5.16 -12.80 -18.58
C ASP A 180 -4.15 -13.64 -17.79
N LEU A 181 -3.95 -13.28 -16.52
CA LEU A 181 -3.16 -14.01 -15.55
C LEU A 181 -4.08 -14.70 -14.51
N PRO A 182 -3.60 -15.78 -13.86
CA PRO A 182 -4.38 -16.45 -12.82
C PRO A 182 -4.71 -15.51 -11.65
N MET A 183 -5.94 -15.61 -11.11
CA MET A 183 -6.31 -14.84 -9.93
C MET A 183 -5.67 -15.40 -8.66
N PHE A 184 -5.46 -16.72 -8.56
CA PHE A 184 -4.95 -17.38 -7.37
C PHE A 184 -3.73 -18.24 -7.66
N GLY A 185 -2.80 -18.26 -6.70
CA GLY A 185 -1.63 -19.13 -6.71
C GLY A 185 -1.16 -19.50 -5.33
N ARG A 186 -0.13 -20.34 -5.27
CA ARG A 186 0.47 -20.83 -4.03
C ARG A 186 1.99 -20.71 -4.10
N TYR A 187 2.62 -20.52 -2.97
CA TYR A 187 4.08 -20.51 -2.89
C TYR A 187 4.59 -21.22 -1.63
N GLY A 188 5.81 -21.73 -1.73
CA GLY A 188 6.41 -22.49 -0.64
C GLY A 188 5.63 -23.77 -0.30
N VAL A 189 5.93 -24.35 0.86
CA VAL A 189 5.15 -25.46 1.41
C VAL A 189 3.95 -24.88 2.14
N THR A 190 2.76 -24.98 1.55
CA THR A 190 1.55 -24.40 2.12
C THR A 190 0.45 -25.43 2.36
N ARG A 191 -0.20 -25.35 3.53
CA ARG A 191 -1.46 -26.04 3.86
C ARG A 191 -2.65 -25.10 3.81
N ALA A 192 -2.40 -23.81 3.80
CA ALA A 192 -3.40 -22.74 3.75
C ALA A 192 -4.28 -22.80 2.49
N GLN A 193 -5.52 -22.36 2.59
CA GLN A 193 -6.47 -22.29 1.49
C GLN A 193 -7.06 -20.88 1.38
N ILE A 194 -7.33 -20.45 0.14
CA ILE A 194 -8.20 -19.30 -0.13
C ILE A 194 -9.63 -19.83 -0.11
N ARG A 195 -10.48 -19.29 0.78
CA ARG A 195 -11.89 -19.62 0.91
C ARG A 195 -12.71 -18.45 0.40
N GLU A 196 -13.17 -18.57 -0.83
CA GLU A 196 -14.01 -17.55 -1.45
C GLU A 196 -15.34 -17.39 -0.71
N GLN A 197 -15.79 -16.14 -0.61
CA GLN A 197 -17.01 -15.73 0.08
C GLN A 197 -17.99 -15.10 -0.89
N ASP A 198 -19.28 -15.30 -0.68
CA ASP A 198 -20.37 -14.81 -1.54
C ASP A 198 -20.70 -13.32 -1.29
N ALA A 199 -20.19 -12.73 -0.21
CA ALA A 199 -20.46 -11.36 0.19
C ALA A 199 -19.18 -10.67 0.73
N PRO A 200 -19.08 -9.33 0.63
CA PRO A 200 -17.99 -8.57 1.19
C PRO A 200 -17.81 -8.84 2.69
N LEU A 201 -16.56 -9.01 3.12
CA LEU A 201 -16.19 -9.20 4.52
C LEU A 201 -16.05 -7.88 5.28
N HIS A 202 -16.10 -6.76 4.56
CA HIS A 202 -15.93 -5.40 5.07
C HIS A 202 -17.08 -4.54 4.57
N ASP A 203 -17.46 -3.54 5.37
CA ASP A 203 -18.43 -2.53 4.95
C ASP A 203 -17.87 -1.69 3.80
N LEU A 204 -18.67 -1.54 2.76
CA LEU A 204 -18.34 -0.79 1.54
C LEU A 204 -19.06 0.56 1.47
N GLU A 205 -19.87 0.90 2.46
CA GLU A 205 -20.59 2.18 2.50
C GLU A 205 -19.62 3.36 2.54
N GLY A 206 -19.87 4.33 1.69
CA GLY A 206 -19.08 5.57 1.59
C GLY A 206 -17.78 5.46 0.78
N TYR A 207 -17.46 4.30 0.17
CA TYR A 207 -16.40 4.22 -0.83
C TYR A 207 -16.92 4.53 -2.22
N ASP A 208 -16.21 5.41 -2.93
CA ASP A 208 -16.46 5.69 -4.35
C ASP A 208 -15.61 4.71 -5.18
N ILE A 209 -16.26 3.61 -5.60
CA ILE A 209 -15.59 2.53 -6.33
C ILE A 209 -15.59 2.84 -7.82
N LEU A 210 -14.39 3.01 -8.39
CA LEU A 210 -14.21 3.24 -9.82
C LEU A 210 -14.51 1.96 -10.62
N GLU A 211 -14.97 2.13 -11.84
CA GLU A 211 -14.94 1.06 -12.82
C GLU A 211 -13.48 0.62 -13.03
N THR A 212 -13.23 -0.69 -13.08
CA THR A 212 -11.87 -1.23 -13.11
C THR A 212 -11.06 -0.76 -14.32
N VAL A 213 -11.73 -0.52 -15.44
CA VAL A 213 -11.09 -0.01 -16.69
C VAL A 213 -10.54 1.41 -16.54
N ASP A 214 -11.04 2.19 -15.60
CA ASP A 214 -10.62 3.58 -15.37
C ASP A 214 -9.50 3.68 -14.33
N VAL A 215 -9.24 2.61 -13.55
CA VAL A 215 -8.33 2.63 -12.40
C VAL A 215 -6.95 3.12 -12.80
N GLU A 216 -6.30 2.53 -13.81
CA GLU A 216 -4.96 2.94 -14.20
C GLU A 216 -4.93 4.43 -14.60
N THR A 217 -5.84 4.88 -15.45
CA THR A 217 -5.89 6.28 -15.91
C THR A 217 -6.07 7.25 -14.74
N VAL A 218 -7.01 6.95 -13.85
CA VAL A 218 -7.29 7.81 -12.70
C VAL A 218 -6.11 7.84 -11.73
N LEU A 219 -5.52 6.68 -11.43
CA LEU A 219 -4.44 6.61 -10.44
C LEU A 219 -3.15 7.25 -10.95
N LEU A 220 -2.81 7.11 -12.22
CA LEU A 220 -1.67 7.82 -12.80
C LEU A 220 -1.81 9.34 -12.70
N ALA A 221 -3.04 9.85 -12.70
CA ALA A 221 -3.31 11.28 -12.55
C ALA A 221 -3.32 11.74 -11.09
N THR A 222 -3.76 10.89 -10.13
CA THR A 222 -4.15 11.34 -8.78
C THR A 222 -3.31 10.78 -7.64
N SER A 223 -2.55 9.70 -7.82
CA SER A 223 -1.75 9.09 -6.74
C SER A 223 -0.39 9.76 -6.57
N GLY A 224 0.20 9.59 -5.38
CA GLY A 224 1.51 10.16 -5.01
C GLY A 224 1.42 11.55 -4.40
N ALA A 225 2.58 12.08 -4.01
CA ALA A 225 2.67 13.38 -3.38
C ALA A 225 2.42 14.50 -4.39
N ARG A 226 1.58 15.43 -4.04
CA ARG A 226 1.27 16.62 -4.85
C ARG A 226 1.04 16.32 -6.35
N PRO A 227 -0.01 15.60 -6.74
CA PRO A 227 -0.26 15.25 -8.15
C PRO A 227 -0.29 16.45 -9.12
N TRP A 228 -0.51 17.65 -8.60
CA TRP A 228 -0.49 18.92 -9.34
C TRP A 228 0.90 19.55 -9.49
N ASP A 229 1.92 19.01 -8.81
CA ASP A 229 3.29 19.55 -8.77
C ASP A 229 4.29 18.41 -8.48
N ARG A 230 4.35 17.45 -9.40
CA ARG A 230 5.11 16.21 -9.25
C ARG A 230 6.60 16.44 -9.39
N SER A 231 7.38 15.66 -8.66
CA SER A 231 8.82 15.54 -8.85
C SER A 231 9.17 14.80 -10.15
N GLU A 232 10.38 14.99 -10.64
CA GLU A 232 10.88 14.27 -11.82
C GLU A 232 10.86 12.75 -11.65
N MET A 233 11.09 12.26 -10.42
CA MET A 233 11.01 10.82 -10.09
C MET A 233 9.60 10.28 -10.28
N GLU A 234 8.60 10.99 -9.74
CA GLU A 234 7.19 10.59 -9.87
C GLU A 234 6.76 10.62 -11.34
N ILE A 235 7.10 11.68 -12.07
CA ILE A 235 6.82 11.82 -13.52
C ILE A 235 7.42 10.62 -14.26
N ARG A 236 8.68 10.27 -13.99
CA ARG A 236 9.38 9.16 -14.64
C ARG A 236 8.68 7.81 -14.38
N VAL A 237 8.39 7.49 -13.12
CA VAL A 237 7.74 6.21 -12.79
C VAL A 237 6.34 6.12 -13.38
N LEU A 238 5.53 7.17 -13.25
CA LEU A 238 4.18 7.17 -13.82
C LEU A 238 4.20 7.09 -15.35
N PHE A 239 5.17 7.73 -16.00
CA PHE A 239 5.40 7.58 -17.43
C PHE A 239 5.81 6.14 -17.80
N TYR A 240 6.69 5.51 -17.00
CA TYR A 240 7.07 4.11 -17.23
C TYR A 240 5.87 3.17 -17.12
N ILE A 241 5.01 3.38 -16.13
CA ILE A 241 3.76 2.62 -16.01
C ILE A 241 2.91 2.81 -17.28
N ALA A 242 2.64 4.05 -17.69
CA ALA A 242 1.81 4.34 -18.86
C ALA A 242 2.34 3.68 -20.15
N GLU A 243 3.66 3.67 -20.34
CA GLU A 243 4.32 3.13 -21.54
C GLU A 243 4.67 1.64 -21.44
N GLY A 244 4.35 0.96 -20.34
CA GLY A 244 4.71 -0.45 -20.15
C GLY A 244 6.23 -0.67 -20.00
N ARG A 245 6.95 0.25 -19.37
CA ARG A 245 8.41 0.33 -19.24
C ARG A 245 8.84 0.30 -17.78
N GLY A 246 10.17 0.42 -17.57
CA GLY A 246 10.77 0.35 -16.25
C GLY A 246 10.94 -1.09 -15.79
N GLU A 247 11.68 -1.28 -14.73
CA GLU A 247 12.00 -2.59 -14.15
C GLU A 247 12.35 -2.45 -12.67
N VAL A 248 12.45 -3.55 -11.96
CA VAL A 248 13.02 -3.61 -10.60
C VAL A 248 14.48 -3.20 -10.67
N ILE A 249 14.94 -2.39 -9.72
CA ILE A 249 16.29 -1.82 -9.66
C ILE A 249 17.01 -2.22 -8.37
N ASP A 250 18.34 -2.21 -8.40
CA ASP A 250 19.18 -2.49 -7.23
C ASP A 250 19.63 -1.20 -6.53
N SER A 251 19.71 -0.11 -7.29
CA SER A 251 20.18 1.17 -6.79
C SER A 251 19.43 2.33 -7.45
N GLU A 252 19.16 3.37 -6.66
CA GLU A 252 18.60 4.63 -7.17
C GLU A 252 19.49 5.29 -8.25
N ALA A 253 20.78 4.97 -8.26
CA ALA A 253 21.72 5.49 -9.28
C ALA A 253 21.39 5.02 -10.71
N GLU A 254 20.71 3.87 -10.87
CA GLU A 254 20.29 3.34 -12.18
C GLU A 254 19.21 4.22 -12.84
N VAL A 255 18.51 5.01 -12.03
CA VAL A 255 17.40 5.86 -12.46
C VAL A 255 17.67 7.36 -12.22
N GLY A 256 18.93 7.74 -12.09
CA GLY A 256 19.36 9.14 -11.96
C GLY A 256 19.71 9.59 -10.54
N GLY A 257 19.51 8.75 -9.54
CA GLY A 257 19.91 9.01 -8.16
C GLY A 257 18.99 9.99 -7.41
N TYR A 258 19.42 10.37 -6.21
CA TYR A 258 18.68 11.33 -5.38
C TYR A 258 18.63 12.71 -6.03
N PRO A 259 17.47 13.39 -6.01
CA PRO A 259 17.35 14.73 -6.54
C PRO A 259 18.20 15.72 -5.73
N THR A 260 18.81 16.66 -6.42
CA THR A 260 19.53 17.74 -5.77
C THR A 260 18.60 18.94 -5.61
N PHE A 261 18.38 19.36 -4.38
CA PHE A 261 17.57 20.52 -4.06
C PHE A 261 18.45 21.71 -3.67
N GLU A 262 18.08 22.90 -4.11
CA GLU A 262 18.68 24.11 -3.57
C GLU A 262 18.39 24.22 -2.07
N SER A 263 19.42 24.58 -1.28
CA SER A 263 19.25 24.78 0.15
C SER A 263 18.41 26.03 0.40
N THR A 264 17.13 25.85 0.69
CA THR A 264 16.27 26.95 1.13
C THR A 264 16.34 27.05 2.65
N ARG A 265 17.00 28.10 3.16
CA ARG A 265 17.01 28.44 4.58
C ARG A 265 16.03 29.59 4.82
N ALA A 266 14.75 29.30 4.77
CA ALA A 266 13.78 30.25 5.30
C ALA A 266 13.87 30.21 6.85
N PRO A 267 14.22 31.30 7.55
CA PRO A 267 14.25 31.31 8.99
C PRO A 267 12.85 31.06 9.53
N PHE A 268 12.75 30.18 10.53
CA PHE A 268 11.50 30.01 11.26
C PHE A 268 11.26 31.29 12.09
N VAL A 269 10.14 31.96 11.87
CA VAL A 269 9.74 33.16 12.61
C VAL A 269 8.62 32.74 13.56
N GLU A 270 8.95 32.53 14.81
CA GLU A 270 8.04 32.02 15.86
C GLU A 270 6.76 32.85 15.97
N SER A 271 6.86 34.17 15.86
CA SER A 271 5.72 35.08 15.92
C SER A 271 4.65 34.83 14.87
N ASP A 272 4.99 34.18 13.75
CA ASP A 272 4.08 33.93 12.64
C ASP A 272 3.26 32.65 12.86
N TRP A 273 3.56 31.92 13.94
CA TRP A 273 2.94 30.64 14.23
C TRP A 273 2.18 30.64 15.56
N ASP A 274 1.07 29.93 15.62
CA ASP A 274 0.48 29.49 16.87
C ASP A 274 1.15 28.17 17.28
N LEU A 275 2.06 28.22 18.22
CA LEU A 275 2.83 27.07 18.64
C LEU A 275 2.00 26.00 19.40
N THR A 276 0.80 26.33 19.89
CA THR A 276 -0.10 25.37 20.51
C THR A 276 -0.76 24.47 19.47
N THR A 277 -1.17 25.05 18.35
CA THR A 277 -1.86 24.35 17.27
C THR A 277 -0.93 23.98 16.11
N MET A 278 0.31 24.47 16.12
CA MET A 278 1.29 24.36 15.04
C MET A 278 0.74 24.87 13.69
N ARG A 279 -0.06 25.93 13.74
CA ARG A 279 -0.63 26.55 12.54
C ARG A 279 -0.09 27.93 12.29
N PRO A 280 0.10 28.35 11.03
CA PRO A 280 0.45 29.72 10.73
C PRO A 280 -0.69 30.66 11.13
N ARG A 281 -0.35 31.79 11.79
CA ARG A 281 -1.36 32.79 12.20
C ARG A 281 -2.03 33.46 11.01
N SER A 282 -1.37 33.48 9.85
CA SER A 282 -1.94 33.96 8.58
C SER A 282 -3.06 33.05 8.05
N GLY A 283 -3.18 31.82 8.56
CA GLY A 283 -4.10 30.80 8.01
C GLY A 283 -3.63 30.18 6.69
N VAL A 284 -2.52 30.64 6.12
CA VAL A 284 -1.96 30.14 4.87
C VAL A 284 -0.66 29.39 5.16
N TRP A 285 -0.56 28.15 4.71
CA TRP A 285 0.66 27.35 4.86
C TRP A 285 1.77 27.86 3.93
N PRO A 286 3.02 27.90 4.37
CA PRO A 286 4.15 28.25 3.50
C PRO A 286 4.14 27.37 2.23
N GLY A 287 4.20 28.02 1.05
CA GLY A 287 4.16 27.33 -0.24
C GLY A 287 2.77 26.99 -0.78
N GLN A 288 1.70 27.20 -0.03
CA GLN A 288 0.34 27.02 -0.51
C GLN A 288 -0.02 28.16 -1.49
N LYS A 289 -0.37 27.82 -2.73
CA LYS A 289 -0.89 28.81 -3.69
C LYS A 289 -2.29 29.26 -3.27
N GLU A 290 -2.57 30.55 -3.35
CA GLU A 290 -3.91 31.09 -3.11
C GLU A 290 -4.92 30.41 -4.04
N GLY A 291 -6.00 29.85 -3.48
CA GLY A 291 -7.09 29.19 -4.23
C GLY A 291 -7.04 27.67 -4.25
N ALA A 292 -6.05 26.99 -3.68
CA ALA A 292 -6.06 25.55 -3.50
C ALA A 292 -7.12 25.16 -2.42
N GLN A 293 -8.32 24.80 -2.85
CA GLN A 293 -9.30 24.20 -1.94
C GLN A 293 -8.88 22.77 -1.61
N GLU A 294 -8.85 22.44 -0.32
CA GLU A 294 -8.77 21.04 0.12
C GLU A 294 -10.01 20.29 -0.42
N HIS A 295 -9.82 19.43 -1.41
CA HIS A 295 -10.84 18.48 -1.83
C HIS A 295 -10.91 17.32 -0.80
N LEU A 296 -11.53 17.60 0.33
CA LEU A 296 -11.87 16.55 1.30
C LEU A 296 -13.12 15.83 0.83
N SER A 297 -13.09 14.49 0.84
CA SER A 297 -14.29 13.69 0.63
C SER A 297 -15.34 13.98 1.73
N PRO A 298 -16.62 13.70 1.51
CA PRO A 298 -17.67 13.85 2.54
C PRO A 298 -17.29 13.13 3.85
N ARG A 299 -16.69 11.94 3.77
CA ARG A 299 -16.25 11.12 4.90
C ARG A 299 -15.09 11.78 5.68
N ASP A 300 -14.17 12.42 4.99
CA ASP A 300 -13.03 13.11 5.63
C ASP A 300 -13.48 14.36 6.39
N ARG A 301 -14.54 15.02 5.90
CA ARG A 301 -15.18 16.14 6.61
C ARG A 301 -15.84 15.68 7.90
N GLU A 302 -16.51 14.54 7.88
CA GLU A 302 -17.19 13.95 9.04
C GLU A 302 -16.19 13.49 10.11
N MET A 303 -15.08 12.83 9.71
CA MET A 303 -14.00 12.45 10.62
C MET A 303 -13.31 13.65 11.30
N ARG A 304 -13.24 14.81 10.63
CA ARG A 304 -12.72 16.04 11.25
C ARG A 304 -13.72 16.70 12.22
N GLN A 305 -15.03 16.52 12.03
CA GLN A 305 -16.05 17.07 12.92
C GLN A 305 -16.20 16.29 14.22
N THR A 306 -15.97 14.98 14.22
CA THR A 306 -16.03 14.13 15.42
C THR A 306 -14.80 14.23 16.33
N ARG A 307 -13.79 15.02 15.94
CA ARG A 307 -12.56 15.28 16.71
C ARG A 307 -12.52 16.65 17.42
N ARG A 308 -13.67 17.37 17.51
CA ARG A 308 -13.78 18.63 18.30
C ARG A 308 -14.42 18.39 19.65
#